data_d0926bf8bcfb264568dbf6aa97e3ff30
#
_entry.id   d0926bf8bcfb264568dbf6aa97e3ff30
#
_cell.length_a   1.000
_cell.length_b   1.000
_cell.length_c   1.000
_cell.angle_alpha   90.00
_cell.angle_beta   90.00
_cell.angle_gamma   90.00
#
_symmetry.space_group_name_H-M   'P 1'
#
loop_
_entity.id
_entity.type
_entity.pdbx_description
1 polymer ?
#
loop_
_entity_poly.entity_id
_entity_poly.type
_entity_poly.pdbx_seq_one_letter_code
_entity_poly.pdbx_strand_id
1 'polypeptide(L)'
;AVVVVALDQLTKHWAVARLSPEGSSGIHLVGSLWFRLAFNSGMSFSLGTGMGPVVALIAVAIIGVLVWLSRSIHSRPQLVLVGIVIGGATGNLCDRLFRAGDGFLGGHVVDFVYLRWWPTFNLADSAIVVGGIALAVILTFWPDEPTGEPPESPTGEPEASGATTGGVSGVGAATDRP
;
A
#
# COMPACT_ATOMS: atom_id res chain seq x y z
N ALA A 1 -3.53 3.53 -7.47
CA ALA A 1 -2.65 2.87 -8.44
C ALA A 1 -2.73 3.51 -9.83
N VAL A 2 -3.90 3.52 -10.51
CA VAL A 2 -4.04 3.95 -11.93
C VAL A 2 -3.47 5.34 -12.20
N VAL A 3 -3.78 6.32 -11.35
CA VAL A 3 -3.27 7.71 -11.50
C VAL A 3 -1.74 7.75 -11.45
N VAL A 4 -1.12 6.97 -10.54
CA VAL A 4 0.35 6.92 -10.43
C VAL A 4 0.97 6.30 -11.67
N VAL A 5 0.42 5.20 -12.19
CA VAL A 5 0.88 4.58 -13.45
C VAL A 5 0.76 5.57 -14.61
N ALA A 6 -0.37 6.24 -14.73
CA ALA A 6 -0.58 7.21 -15.81
C ALA A 6 0.43 8.37 -15.75
N LEU A 7 0.63 8.96 -14.56
CA LEU A 7 1.60 10.04 -14.37
C LEU A 7 3.03 9.57 -14.63
N ASP A 8 3.40 8.37 -14.16
CA ASP A 8 4.70 7.79 -14.40
C ASP A 8 4.96 7.58 -15.90
N GLN A 9 4.04 6.96 -16.61
CA GLN A 9 4.20 6.72 -18.03
C GLN A 9 4.20 8.03 -18.86
N LEU A 10 3.39 9.02 -18.48
CA LEU A 10 3.38 10.34 -19.12
C LEU A 10 4.71 11.07 -18.93
N THR A 11 5.25 11.07 -17.69
CA THR A 11 6.55 11.72 -17.41
C THR A 11 7.70 11.01 -18.09
N LYS A 12 7.69 9.68 -18.16
CA LYS A 12 8.67 8.88 -18.90
C LYS A 12 8.59 9.13 -20.40
N HIS A 13 7.39 9.20 -20.95
CA HIS A 13 7.22 9.53 -22.38
C HIS A 13 7.74 10.94 -22.70
N TRP A 14 7.42 11.92 -21.84
CA TRP A 14 7.98 13.26 -21.95
C TRP A 14 9.52 13.24 -21.87
N ALA A 15 10.09 12.51 -20.94
CA ALA A 15 11.54 12.41 -20.79
C ALA A 15 12.23 11.85 -22.05
N VAL A 16 11.70 10.77 -22.61
CA VAL A 16 12.20 10.17 -23.85
C VAL A 16 12.08 11.14 -25.04
N ALA A 17 11.00 11.94 -25.10
CA ALA A 17 10.78 12.87 -26.21
C ALA A 17 11.61 14.17 -26.11
N ARG A 18 12.05 14.56 -24.91
CA ARG A 18 12.64 15.88 -24.65
C ARG A 18 14.08 15.86 -24.14
N LEU A 19 14.52 14.75 -23.58
CA LEU A 19 15.86 14.63 -23.01
C LEU A 19 16.73 13.81 -23.97
N SER A 20 17.99 14.20 -24.05
CA SER A 20 18.99 13.42 -24.78
C SER A 20 19.54 12.29 -23.95
N PRO A 21 20.02 11.17 -24.55
CA PRO A 21 20.65 10.08 -23.85
C PRO A 21 21.85 10.48 -22.98
N GLU A 22 22.24 9.62 -22.07
CA GLU A 22 23.40 9.81 -21.19
C GLU A 22 24.65 10.29 -21.95
N GLY A 23 25.33 11.31 -21.41
CA GLY A 23 26.52 11.92 -22.03
C GLY A 23 26.29 13.25 -22.71
N SER A 24 25.03 13.63 -22.98
CA SER A 24 24.68 14.97 -23.46
C SER A 24 24.22 15.88 -22.31
N SER A 25 24.20 17.19 -22.58
CA SER A 25 23.80 18.20 -21.60
C SER A 25 22.35 17.96 -21.16
N GLY A 26 22.13 17.47 -19.93
CA GLY A 26 20.82 17.40 -19.33
C GLY A 26 20.26 18.79 -19.03
N ILE A 27 18.99 18.88 -18.64
CA ILE A 27 18.35 20.12 -18.17
C ILE A 27 18.71 20.32 -16.70
N HIS A 28 19.49 21.35 -16.41
CA HIS A 28 19.79 21.75 -15.03
C HIS A 28 18.57 22.47 -14.44
N LEU A 29 18.13 22.04 -13.27
CA LEU A 29 17.00 22.66 -12.56
C LEU A 29 17.50 23.58 -11.45
N VAL A 30 18.07 23.02 -10.42
CA VAL A 30 18.57 23.75 -9.25
C VAL A 30 19.61 22.91 -8.48
N GLY A 31 20.71 23.50 -8.06
CA GLY A 31 21.70 22.83 -7.25
C GLY A 31 22.25 21.55 -7.89
N SER A 32 21.98 20.41 -7.26
CA SER A 32 22.40 19.08 -7.74
C SER A 32 21.35 18.38 -8.59
N LEU A 33 20.18 18.97 -8.78
CA LEU A 33 19.02 18.35 -9.47
C LEU A 33 19.06 18.65 -10.96
N TRP A 34 19.02 17.60 -11.77
CA TRP A 34 19.02 17.64 -13.22
C TRP A 34 17.99 16.68 -13.79
N PHE A 35 17.50 16.96 -14.99
CA PHE A 35 16.84 15.96 -15.80
C PHE A 35 17.81 15.42 -16.85
N ARG A 36 18.07 14.12 -16.79
CA ARG A 36 18.92 13.36 -17.71
C ARG A 36 18.26 12.05 -18.04
N LEU A 37 18.22 11.67 -19.31
CA LEU A 37 17.66 10.41 -19.75
C LEU A 37 18.64 9.27 -19.47
N ALA A 38 18.20 8.26 -18.76
CA ALA A 38 18.91 7.02 -18.52
C ALA A 38 17.98 5.82 -18.78
N PHE A 39 18.54 4.74 -19.33
CA PHE A 39 17.83 3.48 -19.55
C PHE A 39 18.37 2.42 -18.59
N ASN A 40 17.56 2.00 -17.63
CA ASN A 40 17.94 1.09 -16.58
C ASN A 40 17.58 -0.36 -16.97
N SER A 41 18.58 -1.16 -17.34
CA SER A 41 18.42 -2.57 -17.72
C SER A 41 18.33 -3.56 -16.55
N GLY A 42 18.48 -3.09 -15.31
CA GLY A 42 18.50 -3.97 -14.15
C GLY A 42 18.33 -3.22 -12.84
N MET A 43 19.33 -3.36 -11.97
CA MET A 43 19.40 -2.62 -10.71
C MET A 43 20.23 -1.35 -10.86
N SER A 44 19.92 -0.35 -10.04
CA SER A 44 20.72 0.85 -9.87
C SER A 44 22.19 0.48 -9.53
N PHE A 45 23.14 1.35 -9.89
CA PHE A 45 24.59 1.17 -9.67
C PHE A 45 25.32 0.20 -10.58
N SER A 46 24.78 -0.19 -11.74
CA SER A 46 25.42 -1.12 -12.70
C SER A 46 25.79 -2.50 -12.10
N LEU A 47 25.25 -2.84 -10.93
CA LEU A 47 25.56 -4.10 -10.25
C LEU A 47 24.78 -5.30 -10.79
N GLY A 48 23.87 -5.08 -11.76
CA GLY A 48 22.97 -6.14 -12.22
C GLY A 48 22.51 -5.91 -13.66
N THR A 49 23.42 -5.65 -14.59
CA THR A 49 23.10 -5.67 -16.03
C THR A 49 22.50 -7.02 -16.40
N GLY A 50 21.30 -7.01 -17.02
CA GLY A 50 20.57 -8.24 -17.34
C GLY A 50 19.68 -8.81 -16.23
N MET A 51 19.65 -8.22 -15.05
CA MET A 51 18.74 -8.66 -13.97
C MET A 51 17.31 -8.09 -14.08
N GLY A 52 16.99 -7.42 -15.17
CA GLY A 52 15.64 -6.88 -15.44
C GLY A 52 14.51 -7.87 -15.17
N PRO A 53 14.56 -9.11 -15.70
CA PRO A 53 13.53 -10.12 -15.43
C PRO A 53 13.38 -10.48 -13.95
N VAL A 54 14.48 -10.59 -13.21
CA VAL A 54 14.45 -10.89 -11.77
C VAL A 54 13.78 -9.77 -10.98
N VAL A 55 14.14 -8.51 -11.27
CA VAL A 55 13.52 -7.33 -10.65
C VAL A 55 12.03 -7.25 -11.00
N ALA A 56 11.65 -7.56 -12.24
CA ALA A 56 10.26 -7.60 -12.66
C ALA A 56 9.45 -8.67 -11.91
N LEU A 57 10.01 -9.88 -11.73
CA LEU A 57 9.36 -10.95 -10.97
C LEU A 57 9.19 -10.58 -9.49
N ILE A 58 10.20 -9.95 -8.90
CA ILE A 58 10.11 -9.42 -7.52
C ILE A 58 9.00 -8.37 -7.44
N ALA A 59 8.92 -7.46 -8.40
CA ALA A 59 7.85 -6.45 -8.45
C ALA A 59 6.46 -7.10 -8.54
N VAL A 60 6.28 -8.12 -9.38
CA VAL A 60 5.02 -8.89 -9.47
C VAL A 60 4.68 -9.54 -8.12
N ALA A 61 5.65 -10.17 -7.46
CA ALA A 61 5.44 -10.78 -6.15
C ALA A 61 5.03 -9.75 -5.09
N ILE A 62 5.71 -8.60 -5.03
CA ILE A 62 5.38 -7.50 -4.11
C ILE A 62 3.98 -6.97 -4.39
N ILE A 63 3.62 -6.72 -5.66
CA ILE A 63 2.27 -6.29 -6.04
C ILE A 63 1.23 -7.31 -5.56
N GLY A 64 1.47 -8.60 -5.79
CA GLY A 64 0.59 -9.69 -5.34
C GLY A 64 0.39 -9.69 -3.83
N VAL A 65 1.46 -9.57 -3.06
CA VAL A 65 1.42 -9.47 -1.59
C VAL A 65 0.65 -8.24 -1.14
N LEU A 66 0.93 -7.06 -1.72
CA LEU A 66 0.23 -5.83 -1.35
C LEU A 66 -1.27 -5.88 -1.69
N VAL A 67 -1.63 -6.46 -2.83
CA VAL A 67 -3.05 -6.69 -3.20
C VAL A 67 -3.71 -7.67 -2.23
N TRP A 68 -2.99 -8.70 -1.80
CA TRP A 68 -3.53 -9.65 -0.81
C TRP A 68 -3.73 -8.99 0.56
N LEU A 69 -2.71 -8.27 1.06
CA LEU A 69 -2.78 -7.54 2.33
C LEU A 69 -3.85 -6.45 2.31
N SER A 70 -4.06 -5.77 1.18
CA SER A 70 -5.04 -4.69 1.06
C SER A 70 -6.49 -5.12 1.35
N ARG A 71 -6.77 -6.43 1.25
CA ARG A 71 -8.11 -6.98 1.57
C ARG A 71 -8.47 -6.90 3.05
N SER A 72 -7.47 -6.86 3.92
CA SER A 72 -7.63 -6.75 5.36
C SER A 72 -7.49 -5.32 5.88
N ILE A 73 -7.22 -4.36 5.01
CA ILE A 73 -7.07 -2.96 5.38
C ILE A 73 -8.43 -2.26 5.22
N HIS A 74 -8.91 -1.62 6.27
CA HIS A 74 -10.18 -0.88 6.28
C HIS A 74 -9.95 0.63 6.25
N SER A 75 -8.77 1.10 6.63
CA SER A 75 -8.39 2.51 6.63
C SER A 75 -8.18 3.04 5.20
N ARG A 76 -8.94 4.08 4.83
CA ARG A 76 -8.80 4.73 3.53
C ARG A 76 -7.39 5.30 3.28
N PRO A 77 -6.74 6.00 4.22
CA PRO A 77 -5.37 6.47 4.02
C PRO A 77 -4.38 5.34 3.74
N GLN A 78 -4.46 4.23 4.46
CA GLN A 78 -3.60 3.07 4.23
C GLN A 78 -3.83 2.47 2.85
N LEU A 79 -5.09 2.29 2.41
CA LEU A 79 -5.43 1.82 1.06
C LEU A 79 -4.91 2.75 -0.03
N VAL A 80 -4.94 4.07 0.18
CA VAL A 80 -4.38 5.04 -0.77
C VAL A 80 -2.87 4.84 -0.89
N LEU A 81 -2.15 4.71 0.22
CA LEU A 81 -0.70 4.48 0.22
C LEU A 81 -0.31 3.15 -0.41
N VAL A 82 -1.02 2.06 -0.10
CA VAL A 82 -0.85 0.78 -0.79
C VAL A 82 -1.06 0.95 -2.30
N GLY A 83 -2.11 1.68 -2.70
CA GLY A 83 -2.38 1.99 -4.10
C GLY A 83 -1.28 2.83 -4.77
N ILE A 84 -0.62 3.73 -4.04
CA ILE A 84 0.53 4.50 -4.53
C ILE A 84 1.72 3.58 -4.79
N VAL A 85 2.07 2.71 -3.84
CA VAL A 85 3.18 1.76 -3.97
C VAL A 85 2.92 0.76 -5.12
N ILE A 86 1.72 0.18 -5.18
CA ILE A 86 1.33 -0.70 -6.29
C ILE A 86 1.43 0.03 -7.63
N GLY A 87 0.99 1.30 -7.69
CA GLY A 87 1.07 2.11 -8.89
C GLY A 87 2.49 2.34 -9.36
N GLY A 88 3.41 2.68 -8.44
CA GLY A 88 4.84 2.81 -8.75
C GLY A 88 5.45 1.50 -9.26
N ALA A 89 5.24 0.39 -8.53
CA ALA A 89 5.74 -0.92 -8.95
C ALA A 89 5.20 -1.33 -10.34
N THR A 90 3.92 -1.06 -10.60
CA THR A 90 3.28 -1.33 -11.89
C THR A 90 3.85 -0.43 -13.00
N GLY A 91 4.15 0.85 -12.73
CA GLY A 91 4.76 1.77 -13.69
C GLY A 91 6.10 1.26 -14.20
N ASN A 92 6.99 0.83 -13.31
CA ASN A 92 8.27 0.22 -13.69
C ASN A 92 8.10 -1.15 -14.36
N LEU A 93 7.10 -1.93 -13.95
CA LEU A 93 6.79 -3.21 -14.58
C LEU A 93 6.28 -3.03 -16.02
N CYS A 94 5.49 -1.97 -16.30
CA CYS A 94 5.08 -1.63 -17.66
C CYS A 94 6.28 -1.39 -18.59
N ASP A 95 7.29 -0.65 -18.12
CA ASP A 95 8.51 -0.45 -18.91
C ASP A 95 9.20 -1.78 -19.23
N ARG A 96 9.30 -2.68 -18.23
CA ARG A 96 9.95 -3.99 -18.44
C ARG A 96 9.18 -4.92 -19.35
N LEU A 97 7.86 -4.77 -19.43
CA LEU A 97 7.00 -5.57 -20.31
C LEU A 97 6.95 -5.04 -21.74
N PHE A 98 6.93 -3.70 -21.91
CA PHE A 98 6.54 -3.08 -23.18
C PHE A 98 7.63 -2.27 -23.86
N ARG A 99 8.73 -1.95 -23.19
CA ARG A 99 9.88 -1.26 -23.81
C ARG A 99 10.90 -2.24 -24.36
N ALA A 100 11.73 -1.73 -25.27
CA ALA A 100 12.85 -2.50 -25.82
C ALA A 100 13.84 -2.91 -24.72
N GLY A 101 14.37 -4.13 -24.83
CA GLY A 101 15.33 -4.73 -23.91
C GLY A 101 15.62 -6.18 -24.26
N ASP A 102 16.38 -6.87 -23.43
CA ASP A 102 16.89 -8.20 -23.68
C ASP A 102 15.93 -9.29 -23.14
N GLY A 103 15.05 -9.78 -24.01
CA GLY A 103 14.17 -10.90 -23.70
C GLY A 103 12.92 -10.55 -22.89
N PHE A 104 12.26 -11.59 -22.39
CA PHE A 104 11.02 -11.44 -21.62
C PHE A 104 11.26 -10.71 -20.29
N LEU A 105 10.47 -9.68 -20.00
CA LEU A 105 10.61 -8.79 -18.84
C LEU A 105 11.96 -8.04 -18.76
N GLY A 106 12.74 -8.04 -19.86
CA GLY A 106 14.05 -7.41 -19.95
C GLY A 106 14.01 -5.97 -20.44
N GLY A 107 12.83 -5.38 -20.65
CA GLY A 107 12.67 -3.99 -21.07
C GLY A 107 13.35 -3.00 -20.11
N HIS A 108 13.91 -1.94 -20.66
CA HIS A 108 14.63 -0.94 -19.89
C HIS A 108 13.66 0.05 -19.24
N VAL A 109 13.82 0.29 -17.95
CA VAL A 109 13.08 1.32 -17.23
C VAL A 109 13.66 2.68 -17.59
N VAL A 110 12.79 3.65 -17.83
CA VAL A 110 13.19 5.03 -18.12
C VAL A 110 13.34 5.81 -16.83
N ASP A 111 14.58 6.20 -16.53
CA ASP A 111 14.95 7.05 -15.41
C ASP A 111 15.36 8.43 -15.94
N PHE A 112 14.99 9.51 -15.23
CA PHE A 112 15.27 10.86 -15.73
C PHE A 112 15.53 11.90 -14.66
N VAL A 113 15.29 11.61 -13.39
CA VAL A 113 15.62 12.50 -12.27
C VAL A 113 17.03 12.16 -11.79
N TYR A 114 17.97 13.03 -11.99
CA TYR A 114 19.37 12.85 -11.62
C TYR A 114 19.79 13.77 -10.50
N LEU A 115 20.34 13.20 -9.45
CA LEU A 115 21.04 13.88 -8.37
C LEU A 115 22.52 13.44 -8.39
N ARG A 116 23.47 14.39 -8.18
CA ARG A 116 24.91 14.09 -8.28
C ARG A 116 25.40 12.96 -7.36
N TRP A 117 24.69 12.76 -6.26
CA TRP A 117 25.05 11.82 -5.19
C TRP A 117 24.08 10.64 -5.07
N TRP A 118 23.11 10.52 -6.00
CA TRP A 118 22.08 9.49 -6.01
C TRP A 118 21.91 8.91 -7.40
N PRO A 119 21.63 7.61 -7.54
CA PRO A 119 21.29 7.03 -8.84
C PRO A 119 20.14 7.76 -9.51
N THR A 120 20.13 7.77 -10.84
CA THR A 120 19.00 8.30 -11.60
C THR A 120 17.74 7.49 -11.29
N PHE A 121 16.61 8.14 -11.13
CA PHE A 121 15.34 7.53 -10.77
C PHE A 121 14.17 8.21 -11.52
N ASN A 122 12.97 7.71 -11.31
CA ASN A 122 11.76 8.18 -11.96
C ASN A 122 10.62 8.43 -10.94
N LEU A 123 9.43 8.76 -11.44
CA LEU A 123 8.25 9.02 -10.59
C LEU A 123 7.76 7.74 -9.89
N ALA A 124 7.83 6.57 -10.57
CA ALA A 124 7.45 5.30 -9.98
C ALA A 124 8.32 4.95 -8.76
N ASP A 125 9.65 5.17 -8.85
CA ASP A 125 10.57 4.94 -7.73
C ASP A 125 10.24 5.86 -6.55
N SER A 126 9.95 7.14 -6.82
CA SER A 126 9.51 8.10 -5.81
C SER A 126 8.22 7.64 -5.13
N ALA A 127 7.24 7.14 -5.91
CA ALA A 127 5.98 6.63 -5.38
C ALA A 127 6.20 5.40 -4.49
N ILE A 128 7.09 4.48 -4.88
CA ILE A 128 7.43 3.29 -4.08
C ILE A 128 8.09 3.70 -2.76
N VAL A 129 9.11 4.55 -2.82
CA VAL A 129 9.88 4.94 -1.62
C VAL A 129 9.04 5.78 -0.67
N VAL A 130 8.46 6.88 -1.17
CA VAL A 130 7.68 7.80 -0.32
C VAL A 130 6.40 7.12 0.17
N GLY A 131 5.70 6.41 -0.72
CA GLY A 131 4.49 5.66 -0.37
C GLY A 131 4.78 4.54 0.62
N GLY A 132 5.88 3.81 0.44
CA GLY A 132 6.31 2.75 1.35
C GLY A 132 6.69 3.25 2.74
N ILE A 133 7.46 4.34 2.82
CA ILE A 133 7.81 4.98 4.10
C ILE A 133 6.54 5.48 4.80
N ALA A 134 5.67 6.21 4.08
CA ALA A 134 4.42 6.72 4.65
C ALA A 134 3.50 5.58 5.13
N LEU A 135 3.42 4.49 4.38
CA LEU A 135 2.65 3.31 4.77
C LEU A 135 3.24 2.67 6.04
N ALA A 136 4.56 2.50 6.11
CA ALA A 136 5.24 1.96 7.29
C ALA A 136 4.99 2.84 8.53
N VAL A 137 5.08 4.16 8.39
CA VAL A 137 4.78 5.12 9.47
C VAL A 137 3.33 4.99 9.93
N ILE A 138 2.36 4.98 9.01
CA ILE A 138 0.95 4.86 9.38
C ILE A 138 0.66 3.53 10.07
N LEU A 139 1.17 2.42 9.54
CA LEU A 139 0.97 1.10 10.14
C LEU A 139 1.59 0.98 11.55
N THR A 140 2.67 1.74 11.82
CA THR A 140 3.34 1.73 13.13
C THR A 140 2.60 2.59 14.15
N PHE A 141 2.15 3.78 13.77
CA PHE A 141 1.61 4.77 14.72
C PHE A 141 0.08 4.85 14.73
N TRP A 142 -0.59 4.41 13.67
CA TRP A 142 -2.06 4.38 13.52
C TRP A 142 -2.49 3.05 12.87
N PRO A 143 -2.30 1.92 13.58
CA PRO A 143 -2.80 0.65 13.09
C PRO A 143 -4.32 0.68 12.99
N ASP A 144 -4.90 -0.08 12.05
CA ASP A 144 -6.35 -0.29 12.01
C ASP A 144 -6.76 -0.93 13.34
N GLU A 145 -7.73 -0.34 14.02
CA GLU A 145 -8.34 -1.02 15.17
C GLU A 145 -9.00 -2.31 14.66
N PRO A 146 -8.76 -3.45 15.33
CA PRO A 146 -9.53 -4.64 15.01
C PRO A 146 -10.99 -4.27 15.18
N THR A 147 -11.80 -4.54 14.15
CA THR A 147 -13.25 -4.37 14.22
C THR A 147 -13.73 -5.19 15.41
N GLY A 148 -13.94 -4.49 16.54
CA GLY A 148 -14.27 -5.11 17.79
C GLY A 148 -15.53 -5.96 17.63
N GLU A 149 -15.46 -7.20 18.10
CA GLU A 149 -16.67 -7.87 18.56
C GLU A 149 -17.44 -6.89 19.42
N PRO A 150 -18.74 -6.74 19.21
CA PRO A 150 -19.56 -5.92 20.13
C PRO A 150 -19.27 -6.41 21.55
N PRO A 151 -19.12 -5.53 22.54
CA PRO A 151 -18.92 -5.95 23.91
C PRO A 151 -20.01 -6.99 24.23
N GLU A 152 -19.62 -8.18 24.59
CA GLU A 152 -20.54 -9.19 25.08
C GLU A 152 -21.40 -8.50 26.13
N SER A 153 -22.69 -8.41 25.85
CA SER A 153 -23.66 -7.94 26.83
C SER A 153 -23.45 -8.77 28.07
N PRO A 154 -23.32 -8.15 29.25
CA PRO A 154 -23.16 -8.93 30.46
C PRO A 154 -24.39 -9.84 30.58
N THR A 155 -24.17 -11.09 30.28
CA THR A 155 -25.14 -12.16 30.42
C THR A 155 -25.61 -12.17 31.86
N GLY A 156 -26.89 -11.80 32.02
CA GLY A 156 -27.78 -12.21 33.06
C GLY A 156 -27.23 -12.41 34.48
N GLU A 157 -27.49 -11.47 35.33
CA GLU A 157 -27.64 -11.77 36.73
C GLU A 157 -28.59 -12.97 36.89
N PRO A 158 -28.20 -14.00 37.66
CA PRO A 158 -29.16 -15.06 38.01
C PRO A 158 -30.20 -14.46 38.93
N GLU A 159 -31.45 -14.39 38.46
CA GLU A 159 -32.59 -14.16 39.33
C GLU A 159 -32.50 -15.11 40.57
N ALA A 160 -32.26 -14.52 41.72
CA ALA A 160 -32.32 -15.20 42.97
C ALA A 160 -33.77 -15.67 43.21
N SER A 161 -34.01 -16.94 42.98
CA SER A 161 -35.20 -17.68 43.40
C SER A 161 -35.38 -17.50 44.89
N GLY A 162 -36.28 -16.60 45.28
CA GLY A 162 -36.77 -16.48 46.65
C GLY A 162 -37.56 -17.72 47.06
N ALA A 163 -36.94 -18.55 47.88
CA ALA A 163 -37.58 -19.69 48.52
C ALA A 163 -38.67 -19.21 49.45
N THR A 164 -39.86 -19.70 49.21
CA THR A 164 -41.01 -19.64 50.06
C THR A 164 -40.89 -20.68 51.19
N THR A 165 -41.00 -20.24 52.40
CA THR A 165 -41.42 -21.09 53.53
C THR A 165 -42.55 -20.30 54.20
N GLY A 166 -43.75 -20.80 54.24
CA GLY A 166 -44.35 -21.85 55.05
C GLY A 166 -44.86 -21.31 56.31
N GLY A 167 -46.08 -21.51 56.61
CA GLY A 167 -46.60 -21.43 57.99
C GLY A 167 -47.95 -20.73 58.08
N VAL A 168 -48.97 -21.44 57.96
CA VAL A 168 -49.81 -22.08 58.98
C VAL A 168 -50.81 -21.09 59.66
N SER A 169 -52.11 -21.46 59.47
CA SER A 169 -53.18 -21.62 60.44
C SER A 169 -53.95 -20.41 60.99
N GLY A 170 -55.22 -20.55 60.93
CA GLY A 170 -56.15 -19.92 61.93
C GLY A 170 -57.39 -19.31 61.26
N VAL A 171 -58.45 -20.05 60.99
CA VAL A 171 -59.66 -20.24 61.74
C VAL A 171 -60.49 -18.97 62.07
N GLY A 172 -61.73 -19.04 61.69
CA GLY A 172 -62.81 -18.26 62.31
C GLY A 172 -63.64 -17.47 61.30
N ALA A 173 -64.66 -18.07 60.82
CA ALA A 173 -66.05 -18.06 61.31
C ALA A 173 -66.81 -16.71 61.03
N ALA A 174 -67.71 -16.85 60.15
CA ALA A 174 -69.15 -16.80 60.29
C ALA A 174 -69.82 -15.40 60.26
N THR A 175 -70.94 -15.48 59.56
CA THR A 175 -72.19 -14.71 59.73
C THR A 175 -72.18 -13.29 59.17
N ASP A 176 -73.20 -12.82 58.61
CA ASP A 176 -74.58 -13.22 58.33
C ASP A 176 -75.18 -12.12 57.42
N ARG A 177 -76.25 -12.48 56.80
CA ARG A 177 -77.16 -11.75 55.94
C ARG A 177 -77.82 -10.54 56.69
N PRO A 178 -78.71 -9.79 56.05
CA PRO A 178 -79.42 -10.08 54.80
C PRO A 178 -79.07 -9.17 53.60
#